data_e905611e94ecc5fbad9d7d7fe9d27bb1
#
_entry.id   e905611e94ecc5fbad9d7d7fe9d27bb1
#
_cell.length_a   1.000
_cell.length_b   1.000
_cell.length_c   1.000
_cell.angle_alpha   90.00
_cell.angle_beta   90.00
_cell.angle_gamma   90.00
#
_symmetry.space_group_name_H-M   'P 1'
#
loop_
_entity.id
_entity.type
_entity.pdbx_description
1 polymer ?
#
loop_
_entity_poly.entity_id
_entity_poly.type
_entity_poly.pdbx_seq_one_letter_code
_entity_poly.pdbx_strand_id
1 'polypeptide(L)'
;MIGQLSASVPVFSGFKIHNSIAVQENLYQAEMATTSQTKDEIALRVIDYYTRLYKAQKRIELLKENQKSAQQRVKDFIELEKNGIIPRNDLLKSQLQVSKIQLNLDEINTNLKIINFYLVTLLKLNPETKLEIRESDFADFEITTIPTNDHLAIENRKDLEALRFQGKASEANIKIAKGFYYPTIAIIGGYTALDLSNVITVQNAMNIGVGISYDLSTILKNGTTVKLAENKFVEVQNSEAMLMDYIKIQVQKSIEDYDLSLKQNVVFSEALEQSAENYRIIKDKYDNGLSDTNDLLEADVEQLSSKINNALTKANTFQKYYELLSATGQLSQTFTISKN
;
A
#
# COMPACT_ATOMS: atom_id res chain seq x y z
N MET A 1 -33.84 55.17 5.68
CA MET A 1 -32.84 54.19 5.13
C MET A 1 -31.65 54.15 6.07
N ILE A 2 -31.08 52.95 6.35
CA ILE A 2 -29.90 52.83 7.22
C ILE A 2 -28.84 52.08 6.43
N GLY A 3 -27.65 52.68 6.30
CA GLY A 3 -26.43 52.02 5.74
C GLY A 3 -25.33 52.08 6.78
N GLN A 4 -24.73 50.93 7.08
CA GLN A 4 -23.61 50.81 8.02
C GLN A 4 -22.49 49.92 7.42
N LEU A 5 -21.28 50.44 7.47
CA LEU A 5 -20.05 49.68 7.16
C LEU A 5 -19.16 49.72 8.39
N SER A 6 -18.67 48.57 8.81
CA SER A 6 -17.70 48.48 9.92
C SER A 6 -16.52 47.61 9.54
N ALA A 7 -15.32 47.99 9.95
CA ALA A 7 -14.08 47.26 9.80
C ALA A 7 -13.42 47.13 11.17
N SER A 8 -12.88 45.96 11.46
CA SER A 8 -12.14 45.68 12.69
C SER A 8 -10.87 44.87 12.38
N VAL A 9 -9.72 45.40 12.81
CA VAL A 9 -8.43 44.72 12.63
C VAL A 9 -7.83 44.42 14.01
N PRO A 10 -7.75 43.17 14.42
CA PRO A 10 -7.12 42.81 15.69
C PRO A 10 -5.61 43.09 15.64
N VAL A 11 -5.12 43.92 16.56
CA VAL A 11 -3.72 44.25 16.75
C VAL A 11 -3.06 43.28 17.73
N PHE A 12 -3.83 42.84 18.73
CA PHE A 12 -3.43 41.83 19.69
C PHE A 12 -4.60 40.93 20.03
N SER A 13 -4.39 39.63 20.02
CA SER A 13 -5.43 38.62 20.29
C SER A 13 -4.91 37.46 21.19
N GLY A 14 -3.98 37.76 22.11
CA GLY A 14 -3.41 36.74 22.97
C GLY A 14 -2.59 35.70 22.16
N PHE A 15 -1.91 36.13 21.09
CA PHE A 15 -1.13 35.28 20.18
C PHE A 15 -1.95 34.22 19.43
N LYS A 16 -3.29 34.22 19.52
CA LYS A 16 -4.16 33.23 18.86
C LYS A 16 -3.97 33.20 17.35
N ILE A 17 -3.91 34.38 16.70
CA ILE A 17 -3.73 34.47 15.24
C ILE A 17 -2.41 33.86 14.82
N HIS A 18 -1.31 34.23 15.48
CA HIS A 18 0.03 33.70 15.21
C HIS A 18 0.08 32.17 15.34
N ASN A 19 -0.46 31.65 16.46
CA ASN A 19 -0.49 30.20 16.68
C ASN A 19 -1.47 29.48 15.73
N SER A 20 -2.56 30.13 15.28
CA SER A 20 -3.46 29.58 14.26
C SER A 20 -2.77 29.45 12.91
N ILE A 21 -1.92 30.42 12.53
CA ILE A 21 -1.08 30.31 11.34
C ILE A 21 -0.11 29.13 11.48
N ALA A 22 0.55 28.98 12.65
CA ALA A 22 1.44 27.85 12.91
C ALA A 22 0.72 26.49 12.86
N VAL A 23 -0.54 26.41 13.33
CA VAL A 23 -1.36 25.20 13.17
C VAL A 23 -1.56 24.88 11.69
N GLN A 24 -2.01 25.85 10.88
CA GLN A 24 -2.28 25.63 9.46
C GLN A 24 -1.00 25.26 8.68
N GLU A 25 0.12 25.90 8.99
CA GLU A 25 1.41 25.56 8.38
C GLU A 25 1.83 24.13 8.70
N ASN A 26 1.76 23.70 9.97
CA ASN A 26 2.10 22.33 10.34
C ASN A 26 1.11 21.31 9.75
N LEU A 27 -0.17 21.62 9.65
CA LEU A 27 -1.15 20.75 8.98
C LEU A 27 -0.86 20.66 7.46
N TYR A 28 -0.46 21.75 6.82
CA TYR A 28 -0.02 21.75 5.42
C TYR A 28 1.18 20.82 5.22
N GLN A 29 2.20 20.90 6.08
CA GLN A 29 3.38 20.01 6.03
C GLN A 29 2.98 18.55 6.29
N ALA A 30 2.06 18.29 7.22
CA ALA A 30 1.52 16.95 7.46
C ALA A 30 0.84 16.38 6.22
N GLU A 31 0.03 17.19 5.51
CA GLU A 31 -0.66 16.77 4.29
C GLU A 31 0.32 16.53 3.13
N MET A 32 1.38 17.33 3.01
CA MET A 32 2.45 17.09 2.04
C MET A 32 3.15 15.75 2.28
N ALA A 33 3.45 15.42 3.54
CA ALA A 33 4.02 14.13 3.91
C ALA A 33 3.05 12.98 3.65
N THR A 34 1.76 13.13 4.00
CA THR A 34 0.71 12.16 3.71
C THR A 34 0.55 11.92 2.20
N THR A 35 0.60 12.97 1.40
CA THR A 35 0.57 12.87 -0.06
C THR A 35 1.77 12.07 -0.59
N SER A 36 2.95 12.28 -0.02
CA SER A 36 4.15 11.51 -0.37
C SER A 36 4.02 10.04 0.00
N GLN A 37 3.51 9.75 1.21
CA GLN A 37 3.20 8.39 1.65
C GLN A 37 2.20 7.69 0.70
N THR A 38 1.14 8.39 0.31
CA THR A 38 0.13 7.85 -0.62
C THR A 38 0.75 7.49 -1.98
N LYS A 39 1.71 8.28 -2.48
CA LYS A 39 2.44 7.94 -3.70
C LYS A 39 3.23 6.65 -3.56
N ASP A 40 3.92 6.46 -2.44
CA ASP A 40 4.69 5.24 -2.16
C ASP A 40 3.76 4.02 -2.05
N GLU A 41 2.62 4.16 -1.40
CA GLU A 41 1.60 3.10 -1.31
C GLU A 41 1.04 2.71 -2.69
N ILE A 42 0.77 3.70 -3.56
CA ILE A 42 0.32 3.45 -4.94
C ILE A 42 1.43 2.75 -5.73
N ALA A 43 2.67 3.20 -5.62
CA ALA A 43 3.81 2.56 -6.29
C ALA A 43 3.97 1.10 -5.87
N LEU A 44 3.94 0.82 -4.56
CA LEU A 44 4.01 -0.55 -4.03
C LEU A 44 2.83 -1.41 -4.53
N ARG A 45 1.63 -0.84 -4.60
CA ARG A 45 0.44 -1.53 -5.12
C ARG A 45 0.57 -1.86 -6.60
N VAL A 46 1.16 -0.96 -7.41
CA VAL A 46 1.46 -1.24 -8.82
C VAL A 46 2.43 -2.41 -8.93
N ILE A 47 3.50 -2.41 -8.13
CA ILE A 47 4.50 -3.50 -8.10
C ILE A 47 3.84 -4.84 -7.73
N ASP A 48 2.97 -4.84 -6.70
CA ASP A 48 2.24 -6.04 -6.28
C ASP A 48 1.37 -6.59 -7.43
N TYR A 49 0.53 -5.77 -8.05
CA TYR A 49 -0.31 -6.22 -9.17
C TYR A 49 0.51 -6.63 -10.38
N TYR A 50 1.60 -5.93 -10.69
CA TYR A 50 2.52 -6.26 -11.76
C TYR A 50 3.13 -7.65 -11.56
N THR A 51 3.65 -7.91 -10.36
CA THR A 51 4.23 -9.20 -9.98
C THR A 51 3.19 -10.32 -9.98
N ARG A 52 1.99 -10.08 -9.47
CA ARG A 52 0.89 -11.05 -9.49
C ARG A 52 0.43 -11.37 -10.91
N LEU A 53 0.38 -10.38 -11.79
CA LEU A 53 0.01 -10.57 -13.19
C LEU A 53 1.02 -11.48 -13.89
N TYR A 54 2.33 -11.21 -13.73
CA TYR A 54 3.39 -12.07 -14.23
C TYR A 54 3.26 -13.50 -13.71
N LYS A 55 3.12 -13.67 -12.39
CA LYS A 55 2.98 -14.99 -11.76
C LYS A 55 1.78 -15.77 -12.33
N ALA A 56 0.65 -15.10 -12.58
CA ALA A 56 -0.52 -15.73 -13.17
C ALA A 56 -0.27 -16.14 -14.63
N GLN A 57 0.36 -15.27 -15.44
CA GLN A 57 0.71 -15.57 -16.83
C GLN A 57 1.66 -16.77 -16.92
N LYS A 58 2.73 -16.78 -16.12
CA LYS A 58 3.71 -17.87 -16.12
C LYS A 58 3.12 -19.20 -15.64
N ARG A 59 2.25 -19.14 -14.63
CA ARG A 59 1.53 -20.33 -14.14
C ARG A 59 0.60 -20.93 -15.18
N ILE A 60 -0.12 -20.08 -15.95
CA ILE A 60 -0.97 -20.54 -17.05
C ILE A 60 -0.15 -21.21 -18.14
N GLU A 61 1.01 -20.67 -18.48
CA GLU A 61 1.94 -21.26 -19.46
C GLU A 61 2.32 -22.68 -19.04
N LEU A 62 2.85 -22.86 -17.84
CA LEU A 62 3.29 -24.15 -17.30
C LEU A 62 2.15 -25.16 -17.16
N LEU A 63 0.98 -24.71 -16.71
CA LEU A 63 -0.21 -25.56 -16.60
C LEU A 63 -0.73 -26.02 -17.97
N LYS A 64 -0.66 -25.19 -19.01
CA LYS A 64 -1.04 -25.60 -20.37
C LYS A 64 -0.10 -26.64 -20.94
N GLU A 65 1.20 -26.53 -20.67
CA GLU A 65 2.16 -27.57 -21.07
C GLU A 65 1.85 -28.91 -20.37
N ASN A 66 1.64 -28.87 -19.04
CA ASN A 66 1.27 -30.06 -18.28
C ASN A 66 -0.07 -30.65 -18.72
N GLN A 67 -1.08 -29.79 -19.00
CA GLN A 67 -2.38 -30.23 -19.52
C GLN A 67 -2.23 -31.03 -20.81
N LYS A 68 -1.41 -30.53 -21.74
CA LYS A 68 -1.14 -31.21 -23.01
C LYS A 68 -0.53 -32.60 -22.78
N SER A 69 0.42 -32.72 -21.87
CA SER A 69 1.06 -34.01 -21.50
C SER A 69 0.05 -34.94 -20.83
N ALA A 70 -0.78 -34.43 -19.90
CA ALA A 70 -1.80 -35.22 -19.22
C ALA A 70 -2.91 -35.70 -20.20
N GLN A 71 -3.31 -34.87 -21.16
CA GLN A 71 -4.26 -35.28 -22.20
C GLN A 71 -3.71 -36.36 -23.12
N GLN A 72 -2.41 -36.32 -23.46
CA GLN A 72 -1.77 -37.39 -24.22
C GLN A 72 -1.75 -38.69 -23.41
N ARG A 73 -1.41 -38.64 -22.14
CA ARG A 73 -1.46 -39.78 -21.23
C ARG A 73 -2.83 -40.44 -21.16
N VAL A 74 -3.90 -39.64 -21.12
CA VAL A 74 -5.29 -40.17 -21.15
C VAL A 74 -5.54 -40.93 -22.47
N LYS A 75 -5.08 -40.43 -23.62
CA LYS A 75 -5.21 -41.14 -24.89
C LYS A 75 -4.46 -42.50 -24.85
N ASP A 76 -3.25 -42.49 -24.34
CA ASP A 76 -2.44 -43.71 -24.23
C ASP A 76 -3.11 -44.74 -23.27
N PHE A 77 -3.67 -44.25 -22.16
CA PHE A 77 -4.40 -45.09 -21.17
C PHE A 77 -5.70 -45.68 -21.72
N ILE A 78 -6.42 -44.96 -22.62
CA ILE A 78 -7.60 -45.48 -23.31
C ILE A 78 -7.21 -46.74 -24.13
N GLU A 79 -6.10 -46.71 -24.88
CA GLU A 79 -5.65 -47.83 -25.68
C GLU A 79 -5.12 -48.96 -24.80
N LEU A 80 -4.42 -48.66 -23.70
CA LEU A 80 -3.95 -49.69 -22.76
C LEU A 80 -5.11 -50.40 -22.03
N GLU A 81 -6.14 -49.65 -21.59
CA GLU A 81 -7.34 -50.22 -20.94
C GLU A 81 -8.11 -51.10 -21.93
N LYS A 82 -8.32 -50.62 -23.13
CA LYS A 82 -8.98 -51.37 -24.21
C LYS A 82 -8.31 -52.71 -24.51
N ASN A 83 -6.96 -52.78 -24.41
CA ASN A 83 -6.18 -53.96 -24.58
C ASN A 83 -6.01 -54.81 -23.30
N GLY A 84 -6.67 -54.38 -22.18
CA GLY A 84 -6.60 -55.10 -20.90
C GLY A 84 -5.26 -55.02 -20.18
N ILE A 85 -4.40 -54.08 -20.56
CA ILE A 85 -3.07 -53.91 -19.96
C ILE A 85 -3.12 -53.15 -18.63
N ILE A 86 -4.04 -52.15 -18.53
CA ILE A 86 -4.28 -51.44 -17.30
C ILE A 86 -5.75 -51.54 -16.87
N PRO A 87 -6.06 -51.45 -15.56
CA PRO A 87 -7.43 -51.47 -15.08
C PRO A 87 -8.13 -50.12 -15.32
N ARG A 88 -9.45 -50.17 -15.45
CA ARG A 88 -10.29 -48.98 -15.72
C ARG A 88 -10.15 -47.83 -14.68
N ASN A 89 -9.90 -48.17 -13.41
CA ASN A 89 -9.67 -47.19 -12.37
C ASN A 89 -8.46 -46.28 -12.64
N ASP A 90 -7.39 -46.81 -13.29
CA ASP A 90 -6.21 -46.02 -13.63
C ASP A 90 -6.47 -45.04 -14.76
N LEU A 91 -7.25 -45.42 -15.76
CA LEU A 91 -7.76 -44.49 -16.78
C LEU A 91 -8.61 -43.39 -16.12
N LEU A 92 -9.52 -43.72 -15.20
CA LEU A 92 -10.36 -42.74 -14.49
C LEU A 92 -9.52 -41.76 -13.64
N LYS A 93 -8.45 -42.22 -12.99
CA LYS A 93 -7.50 -41.36 -12.27
C LYS A 93 -6.80 -40.35 -13.20
N SER A 94 -6.35 -40.81 -14.36
CA SER A 94 -5.72 -39.94 -15.35
C SER A 94 -6.70 -38.90 -15.90
N GLN A 95 -7.95 -39.28 -16.19
CA GLN A 95 -9.02 -38.37 -16.61
C GLN A 95 -9.33 -37.33 -15.51
N LEU A 96 -9.41 -37.76 -14.25
CA LEU A 96 -9.62 -36.86 -13.11
C LEU A 96 -8.47 -35.83 -12.98
N GLN A 97 -7.23 -36.25 -13.24
CA GLN A 97 -6.07 -35.34 -13.23
C GLN A 97 -6.21 -34.23 -14.30
N VAL A 98 -6.62 -34.57 -15.52
CA VAL A 98 -6.87 -33.57 -16.59
C VAL A 98 -7.98 -32.60 -16.16
N SER A 99 -9.05 -33.09 -15.54
CA SER A 99 -10.16 -32.27 -15.06
C SER A 99 -9.68 -31.29 -13.96
N LYS A 100 -8.82 -31.74 -13.04
CA LYS A 100 -8.23 -30.87 -12.00
C LYS A 100 -7.32 -29.80 -12.61
N ILE A 101 -6.50 -30.13 -13.61
CA ILE A 101 -5.65 -29.16 -14.31
C ILE A 101 -6.53 -28.11 -15.02
N GLN A 102 -7.61 -28.54 -15.69
CA GLN A 102 -8.54 -27.61 -16.36
C GLN A 102 -9.17 -26.64 -15.36
N LEU A 103 -9.68 -27.13 -14.22
CA LEU A 103 -10.27 -26.28 -13.18
C LEU A 103 -9.26 -25.25 -12.68
N ASN A 104 -8.03 -25.67 -12.38
CA ASN A 104 -6.96 -24.78 -11.94
C ASN A 104 -6.62 -23.71 -12.99
N LEU A 105 -6.61 -24.08 -14.29
CA LEU A 105 -6.45 -23.13 -15.40
C LEU A 105 -7.59 -22.09 -15.43
N ASP A 106 -8.84 -22.52 -15.24
CA ASP A 106 -10.00 -21.63 -15.27
C ASP A 106 -9.98 -20.65 -14.07
N GLU A 107 -9.60 -21.13 -12.90
CA GLU A 107 -9.41 -20.30 -11.69
C GLU A 107 -8.31 -19.25 -11.89
N ILE A 108 -7.14 -19.64 -12.41
CA ILE A 108 -6.04 -18.72 -12.62
C ILE A 108 -6.36 -17.73 -13.75
N ASN A 109 -7.02 -18.15 -14.82
CA ASN A 109 -7.47 -17.26 -15.91
C ASN A 109 -8.47 -16.22 -15.39
N THR A 110 -9.38 -16.61 -14.50
CA THR A 110 -10.33 -15.70 -13.87
C THR A 110 -9.59 -14.68 -12.99
N ASN A 111 -8.66 -15.15 -12.17
CA ASN A 111 -7.83 -14.28 -11.33
C ASN A 111 -6.96 -13.33 -12.17
N LEU A 112 -6.38 -13.81 -13.27
CA LEU A 112 -5.60 -13.00 -14.21
C LEU A 112 -6.43 -11.83 -14.77
N LYS A 113 -7.68 -12.10 -15.19
CA LYS A 113 -8.58 -11.05 -15.69
C LYS A 113 -8.85 -9.99 -14.63
N ILE A 114 -9.06 -10.41 -13.38
CA ILE A 114 -9.30 -9.50 -12.25
C ILE A 114 -8.06 -8.64 -11.96
N ILE A 115 -6.88 -9.25 -11.88
CA ILE A 115 -5.61 -8.53 -11.63
C ILE A 115 -5.32 -7.55 -12.78
N ASN A 116 -5.50 -7.98 -14.04
CA ASN A 116 -5.33 -7.11 -15.20
C ASN A 116 -6.26 -5.90 -15.13
N PHE A 117 -7.54 -6.12 -14.79
CA PHE A 117 -8.52 -5.04 -14.66
C PHE A 117 -8.12 -4.04 -13.55
N TYR A 118 -7.64 -4.51 -12.39
CA TYR A 118 -7.16 -3.63 -11.33
C TYR A 118 -5.95 -2.80 -11.79
N LEU A 119 -4.97 -3.42 -12.43
CA LEU A 119 -3.76 -2.72 -12.87
C LEU A 119 -4.07 -1.70 -13.98
N VAL A 120 -4.87 -2.07 -14.97
CA VAL A 120 -5.33 -1.18 -16.04
C VAL A 120 -6.11 0.02 -15.49
N THR A 121 -6.99 -0.23 -14.50
CA THR A 121 -7.77 0.84 -13.83
C THR A 121 -6.85 1.77 -13.05
N LEU A 122 -5.89 1.23 -12.31
CA LEU A 122 -4.92 2.00 -11.52
C LEU A 122 -4.02 2.88 -12.42
N LEU A 123 -3.61 2.35 -13.56
CA LEU A 123 -2.80 3.05 -14.57
C LEU A 123 -3.62 3.98 -15.49
N LYS A 124 -4.95 4.05 -15.31
CA LYS A 124 -5.86 4.85 -16.15
C LYS A 124 -5.80 4.49 -17.64
N LEU A 125 -5.53 3.23 -17.96
CA LEU A 125 -5.55 2.70 -19.33
C LEU A 125 -6.97 2.30 -19.76
N ASN A 126 -7.15 2.00 -21.05
CA ASN A 126 -8.44 1.49 -21.53
C ASN A 126 -8.75 0.15 -20.85
N PRO A 127 -9.98 -0.07 -20.31
CA PRO A 127 -10.37 -1.30 -19.61
C PRO A 127 -10.18 -2.60 -20.42
N GLU A 128 -10.24 -2.53 -21.75
CA GLU A 128 -10.02 -3.68 -22.62
C GLU A 128 -8.53 -4.03 -22.86
N THR A 129 -7.60 -3.22 -22.32
CA THR A 129 -6.17 -3.44 -22.49
C THR A 129 -5.74 -4.72 -21.80
N LYS A 130 -5.09 -5.61 -22.51
CA LYS A 130 -4.43 -6.80 -21.95
C LYS A 130 -2.95 -6.50 -21.79
N LEU A 131 -2.49 -6.58 -20.55
CA LEU A 131 -1.09 -6.35 -20.22
C LEU A 131 -0.31 -7.67 -20.30
N GLU A 132 0.82 -7.62 -20.96
CA GLU A 132 1.79 -8.71 -20.99
C GLU A 132 3.06 -8.25 -20.25
N ILE A 133 3.52 -9.06 -19.34
CA ILE A 133 4.70 -8.77 -18.51
C ILE A 133 5.87 -9.58 -19.05
N ARG A 134 7.01 -8.92 -19.23
CA ARG A 134 8.21 -9.57 -19.76
C ARG A 134 8.95 -10.30 -18.65
N GLU A 135 9.41 -11.51 -18.95
CA GLU A 135 10.20 -12.31 -18.02
C GLU A 135 11.54 -11.64 -17.69
N SER A 136 12.15 -10.92 -18.64
CA SER A 136 13.38 -10.15 -18.45
C SER A 136 13.32 -9.18 -17.27
N ASP A 137 12.15 -8.62 -16.98
CA ASP A 137 11.98 -7.64 -15.90
C ASP A 137 12.25 -8.23 -14.51
N PHE A 138 12.19 -9.57 -14.39
CA PHE A 138 12.51 -10.31 -13.16
C PHE A 138 13.80 -11.12 -13.27
N ALA A 139 14.17 -11.54 -14.48
CA ALA A 139 15.40 -12.34 -14.70
C ALA A 139 16.66 -11.50 -14.50
N ASP A 140 16.63 -10.25 -14.97
CA ASP A 140 17.75 -9.31 -14.93
C ASP A 140 17.78 -8.50 -13.62
N PHE A 141 16.88 -8.80 -12.68
CA PHE A 141 16.83 -8.13 -11.39
C PHE A 141 18.06 -8.50 -10.55
N GLU A 142 18.94 -7.51 -10.35
CA GLU A 142 20.09 -7.64 -9.49
C GLU A 142 19.70 -7.57 -8.01
N ILE A 143 20.09 -8.58 -7.25
CA ILE A 143 19.91 -8.63 -5.80
C ILE A 143 20.89 -7.66 -5.15
N THR A 144 20.40 -6.48 -4.77
CA THR A 144 21.22 -5.49 -4.06
C THR A 144 21.01 -5.56 -2.57
N THR A 145 22.08 -5.32 -1.81
CA THR A 145 21.98 -5.20 -0.36
C THR A 145 21.26 -3.90 -0.01
N ILE A 146 20.12 -4.00 0.66
CA ILE A 146 19.40 -2.84 1.17
C ILE A 146 19.99 -2.48 2.53
N PRO A 147 20.31 -1.19 2.81
CA PRO A 147 20.61 -0.76 4.17
C PRO A 147 19.38 -0.95 5.05
N THR A 148 19.46 -1.86 6.02
CA THR A 148 18.34 -2.28 6.88
C THR A 148 18.55 -1.80 8.31
N ASN A 149 18.69 -0.48 8.51
CA ASN A 149 18.78 0.08 9.84
C ASN A 149 17.41 0.66 10.23
N ASP A 150 16.87 0.27 11.39
CA ASP A 150 15.62 0.83 11.96
C ASP A 150 15.65 2.36 12.03
N HIS A 151 16.82 2.95 12.24
CA HIS A 151 17.01 4.39 12.25
C HIS A 151 16.64 5.05 10.91
N LEU A 152 16.99 4.41 9.79
CA LEU A 152 16.64 4.91 8.44
C LEU A 152 15.14 4.95 8.22
N ALA A 153 14.41 3.95 8.71
CA ALA A 153 12.95 3.92 8.61
C ALA A 153 12.32 5.06 9.41
N ILE A 154 12.80 5.32 10.62
CA ILE A 154 12.32 6.41 11.49
C ILE A 154 12.60 7.80 10.88
N GLU A 155 13.66 7.94 10.09
CA GLU A 155 14.00 9.19 9.42
C GLU A 155 13.26 9.39 8.10
N ASN A 156 13.09 8.32 7.31
CA ASN A 156 12.60 8.42 5.93
C ASN A 156 11.07 8.26 5.80
N ARG A 157 10.43 7.58 6.74
CA ARG A 157 9.00 7.27 6.65
C ARG A 157 8.12 8.52 6.70
N LYS A 158 7.32 8.68 5.65
CA LYS A 158 6.47 9.86 5.46
C LYS A 158 5.22 9.86 6.33
N ASP A 159 4.70 8.70 6.71
CA ASP A 159 3.61 8.58 7.69
C ASP A 159 4.03 9.08 9.09
N LEU A 160 5.24 8.75 9.53
CA LEU A 160 5.79 9.25 10.78
C LEU A 160 6.09 10.76 10.74
N GLU A 161 6.61 11.24 9.62
CA GLU A 161 6.83 12.67 9.38
C GLU A 161 5.50 13.45 9.45
N ALA A 162 4.44 12.95 8.81
CA ALA A 162 3.11 13.54 8.86
C ALA A 162 2.59 13.64 10.30
N LEU A 163 2.72 12.57 11.08
CA LEU A 163 2.26 12.52 12.46
C LEU A 163 3.04 13.47 13.38
N ARG A 164 4.35 13.63 13.15
CA ARG A 164 5.19 14.62 13.84
C ARG A 164 4.73 16.07 13.57
N PHE A 165 4.37 16.39 12.34
CA PHE A 165 3.78 17.69 12.01
C PHE A 165 2.39 17.88 12.65
N GLN A 166 1.56 16.84 12.73
CA GLN A 166 0.31 16.88 13.47
C GLN A 166 0.55 17.13 14.97
N GLY A 167 1.60 16.55 15.53
CA GLY A 167 2.04 16.82 16.91
C GLY A 167 2.37 18.30 17.12
N LYS A 168 3.16 18.93 16.22
CA LYS A 168 3.47 20.36 16.26
C LYS A 168 2.22 21.22 16.12
N ALA A 169 1.26 20.86 15.26
CA ALA A 169 -0.01 21.53 15.15
C ALA A 169 -0.82 21.44 16.44
N SER A 170 -0.85 20.27 17.09
CA SER A 170 -1.55 20.06 18.34
C SER A 170 -0.89 20.86 19.50
N GLU A 171 0.42 20.96 19.55
CA GLU A 171 1.15 21.83 20.48
C GLU A 171 0.78 23.31 20.28
N ALA A 172 0.68 23.79 19.04
CA ALA A 172 0.24 25.15 18.73
C ALA A 172 -1.22 25.39 19.17
N ASN A 173 -2.08 24.36 19.10
CA ASN A 173 -3.45 24.44 19.61
C ASN A 173 -3.51 24.64 21.14
N ILE A 174 -2.58 24.08 21.90
CA ILE A 174 -2.46 24.38 23.35
C ILE A 174 -2.19 25.87 23.57
N LYS A 175 -1.29 26.45 22.75
CA LYS A 175 -0.95 27.89 22.81
C LYS A 175 -2.17 28.77 22.46
N ILE A 176 -2.98 28.34 21.48
CA ILE A 176 -4.25 29.00 21.15
C ILE A 176 -5.23 28.96 22.33
N ALA A 177 -5.39 27.76 22.93
CA ALA A 177 -6.25 27.60 24.11
C ALA A 177 -5.79 28.50 25.29
N LYS A 178 -4.48 28.59 25.54
CA LYS A 178 -3.91 29.52 26.54
C LYS A 178 -4.09 30.99 26.14
N GLY A 179 -4.17 31.28 24.85
CA GLY A 179 -4.41 32.64 24.31
C GLY A 179 -5.75 33.26 24.74
N PHE A 180 -6.73 32.45 25.12
CA PHE A 180 -8.02 32.93 25.63
C PHE A 180 -7.93 33.57 27.03
N TYR A 181 -6.84 33.42 27.76
CA TYR A 181 -6.59 34.15 29.00
C TYR A 181 -6.20 35.62 28.79
N TYR A 182 -5.98 36.07 27.57
CA TYR A 182 -5.58 37.44 27.26
C TYR A 182 -6.71 38.21 26.60
N PRO A 183 -6.76 39.56 26.81
CA PRO A 183 -7.71 40.44 26.11
C PRO A 183 -7.41 40.47 24.60
N THR A 184 -8.42 40.84 23.81
CA THR A 184 -8.25 41.17 22.40
C THR A 184 -8.26 42.70 22.26
N ILE A 185 -7.28 43.28 21.56
CA ILE A 185 -7.15 44.68 21.23
C ILE A 185 -7.29 44.81 19.71
N ALA A 186 -8.22 45.66 19.27
CA ALA A 186 -8.48 45.86 17.85
C ALA A 186 -8.58 47.37 17.51
N ILE A 187 -8.16 47.74 16.31
CA ILE A 187 -8.51 49.01 15.69
C ILE A 187 -9.88 48.82 15.03
N ILE A 188 -10.82 49.67 15.37
CA ILE A 188 -12.18 49.63 14.82
C ILE A 188 -12.42 50.93 14.03
N GLY A 189 -13.04 50.79 12.86
CA GLY A 189 -13.50 51.88 12.04
C GLY A 189 -14.91 51.63 11.53
N GLY A 190 -15.69 52.68 11.39
CA GLY A 190 -17.03 52.52 10.88
C GLY A 190 -17.50 53.76 10.11
N TYR A 191 -18.44 53.50 9.21
CA TYR A 191 -19.20 54.51 8.50
C TYR A 191 -20.68 54.24 8.66
N THR A 192 -21.46 55.25 9.05
CA THR A 192 -22.89 55.09 9.21
C THR A 192 -23.59 56.24 8.48
N ALA A 193 -24.53 55.88 7.62
CA ALA A 193 -25.48 56.82 7.01
C ALA A 193 -26.90 56.43 7.46
N LEU A 194 -27.62 57.35 8.02
CA LEU A 194 -28.98 57.16 8.55
C LEU A 194 -29.90 58.24 8.01
N ASP A 195 -30.96 57.83 7.38
CA ASP A 195 -32.04 58.73 6.97
C ASP A 195 -33.41 58.18 7.46
N LEU A 196 -33.90 58.76 8.52
CA LEU A 196 -35.22 58.49 9.08
C LEU A 196 -36.13 59.73 8.78
N SER A 197 -37.02 59.58 7.79
CA SER A 197 -37.90 60.63 7.32
C SER A 197 -38.58 61.38 8.49
N ASN A 198 -38.38 62.70 8.56
CA ASN A 198 -38.93 63.65 9.57
C ASN A 198 -38.44 63.43 11.02
N VAL A 199 -37.38 62.62 11.26
CA VAL A 199 -36.87 62.43 12.63
C VAL A 199 -35.39 62.82 12.72
N ILE A 200 -34.50 62.19 11.93
CA ILE A 200 -33.06 62.48 11.95
C ILE A 200 -32.42 62.05 10.64
N THR A 201 -31.53 62.86 10.11
CA THR A 201 -30.69 62.56 8.95
C THR A 201 -29.20 62.67 9.34
N VAL A 202 -28.45 61.60 9.27
CA VAL A 202 -26.98 61.59 9.46
C VAL A 202 -26.34 61.14 8.14
N GLN A 203 -25.74 62.10 7.42
CA GLN A 203 -25.27 61.84 6.06
C GLN A 203 -23.88 61.25 5.99
N ASN A 204 -22.99 61.48 6.96
CA ASN A 204 -21.60 61.03 6.95
C ASN A 204 -21.06 60.92 8.39
N ALA A 205 -21.38 59.88 9.11
CA ALA A 205 -20.75 59.59 10.40
C ALA A 205 -19.62 58.58 10.23
N MET A 206 -18.40 59.04 10.41
CA MET A 206 -17.20 58.21 10.45
C MET A 206 -16.68 58.13 11.87
N ASN A 207 -16.29 56.91 12.28
CA ASN A 207 -15.59 56.72 13.54
C ASN A 207 -14.34 55.84 13.34
N ILE A 208 -13.30 56.17 14.09
CA ILE A 208 -12.10 55.35 14.26
C ILE A 208 -11.77 55.32 15.74
N GLY A 209 -11.35 54.16 16.23
CA GLY A 209 -11.02 53.98 17.65
C GLY A 209 -10.26 52.70 17.92
N VAL A 210 -9.88 52.54 19.19
CA VAL A 210 -9.29 51.30 19.71
C VAL A 210 -10.32 50.64 20.61
N GLY A 211 -10.62 49.38 20.32
CA GLY A 211 -11.52 48.55 21.12
C GLY A 211 -10.72 47.52 21.91
N ILE A 212 -11.05 47.37 23.19
CA ILE A 212 -10.52 46.28 24.03
C ILE A 212 -11.71 45.40 24.42
N SER A 213 -11.60 44.11 24.12
CA SER A 213 -12.61 43.10 24.47
C SER A 213 -11.94 42.02 25.36
N TYR A 214 -12.59 41.74 26.51
CA TYR A 214 -12.12 40.74 27.46
C TYR A 214 -13.33 40.06 28.10
N ASP A 215 -13.42 38.76 27.84
CA ASP A 215 -14.48 37.92 28.42
C ASP A 215 -14.01 37.30 29.76
N LEU A 216 -14.50 37.88 30.86
CA LEU A 216 -14.17 37.43 32.23
C LEU A 216 -14.69 36.01 32.53
N SER A 217 -15.76 35.57 31.88
CA SER A 217 -16.31 34.23 32.06
C SER A 217 -15.37 33.16 31.52
N THR A 218 -14.62 33.48 30.47
CA THR A 218 -13.63 32.62 29.85
C THR A 218 -12.47 32.30 30.80
N ILE A 219 -12.06 33.24 31.67
CA ILE A 219 -10.98 33.02 32.64
C ILE A 219 -11.29 31.82 33.55
N LEU A 220 -12.54 31.73 34.01
CA LEU A 220 -12.97 30.65 34.91
C LEU A 220 -13.17 29.30 34.23
N LYS A 221 -13.54 29.30 32.93
CA LYS A 221 -13.92 28.10 32.17
C LYS A 221 -12.77 27.55 31.31
N ASN A 222 -11.81 28.40 30.95
CA ASN A 222 -10.77 28.06 29.96
C ASN A 222 -9.80 26.94 30.39
N GLY A 223 -9.67 26.71 31.71
CA GLY A 223 -8.84 25.61 32.21
C GLY A 223 -9.21 24.23 31.63
N THR A 224 -10.51 23.98 31.40
CA THR A 224 -10.98 22.74 30.77
C THR A 224 -10.60 22.69 29.28
N THR A 225 -10.69 23.82 28.58
CA THR A 225 -10.28 23.90 27.15
C THR A 225 -8.78 23.65 26.98
N VAL A 226 -7.96 24.21 27.87
CA VAL A 226 -6.50 23.95 27.88
C VAL A 226 -6.22 22.49 28.17
N LYS A 227 -6.83 21.88 29.18
CA LYS A 227 -6.67 20.45 29.48
C LYS A 227 -7.11 19.56 28.31
N LEU A 228 -8.19 19.91 27.61
CA LEU A 228 -8.63 19.19 26.42
C LEU A 228 -7.57 19.25 25.30
N ALA A 229 -6.98 20.41 25.07
CA ALA A 229 -5.93 20.59 24.08
C ALA A 229 -4.65 19.80 24.47
N GLU A 230 -4.29 19.82 25.76
CA GLU A 230 -3.15 19.04 26.30
C GLU A 230 -3.39 17.54 26.14
N ASN A 231 -4.58 17.02 26.44
CA ASN A 231 -4.91 15.61 26.23
C ASN A 231 -4.86 15.21 24.77
N LYS A 232 -5.31 16.06 23.84
CA LYS A 232 -5.18 15.80 22.39
C LYS A 232 -3.73 15.76 21.94
N PHE A 233 -2.87 16.57 22.51
CA PHE A 233 -1.43 16.51 22.22
C PHE A 233 -0.82 15.19 22.72
N VAL A 234 -1.17 14.75 23.92
CA VAL A 234 -0.73 13.46 24.47
C VAL A 234 -1.23 12.28 23.62
N GLU A 235 -2.46 12.36 23.10
CA GLU A 235 -3.01 11.36 22.17
C GLU A 235 -2.16 11.25 20.90
N VAL A 236 -1.74 12.37 20.32
CA VAL A 236 -0.87 12.37 19.13
C VAL A 236 0.52 11.80 19.46
N GLN A 237 1.10 12.17 20.63
CA GLN A 237 2.38 11.60 21.07
C GLN A 237 2.32 10.08 21.26
N ASN A 238 1.24 9.57 21.86
CA ASN A 238 1.05 8.14 22.01
C ASN A 238 0.87 7.46 20.63
N SER A 239 0.18 8.11 19.70
CA SER A 239 0.04 7.61 18.33
C SER A 239 1.39 7.56 17.60
N GLU A 240 2.27 8.56 17.83
CA GLU A 240 3.63 8.56 17.28
C GLU A 240 4.45 7.39 17.85
N ALA A 241 4.40 7.17 19.15
CA ALA A 241 5.11 6.06 19.80
C ALA A 241 4.61 4.70 19.26
N MET A 242 3.30 4.50 19.15
CA MET A 242 2.71 3.29 18.58
C MET A 242 3.12 3.08 17.13
N LEU A 243 3.14 4.14 16.32
CA LEU A 243 3.57 4.06 14.92
C LEU A 243 5.06 3.70 14.81
N MET A 244 5.93 4.25 15.66
CA MET A 244 7.35 3.89 15.70
C MET A 244 7.55 2.39 16.02
N ASP A 245 6.81 1.84 16.97
CA ASP A 245 6.89 0.42 17.30
C ASP A 245 6.36 -0.45 16.15
N TYR A 246 5.27 -0.03 15.51
CA TYR A 246 4.75 -0.70 14.31
C TYR A 246 5.76 -0.69 13.15
N ILE A 247 6.44 0.44 12.93
CA ILE A 247 7.49 0.56 11.91
C ILE A 247 8.63 -0.43 12.17
N LYS A 248 9.12 -0.55 13.41
CA LYS A 248 10.17 -1.52 13.76
C LYS A 248 9.75 -2.96 13.44
N ILE A 249 8.53 -3.33 13.83
CA ILE A 249 7.97 -4.66 13.55
C ILE A 249 7.87 -4.89 12.04
N GLN A 250 7.39 -3.91 11.28
CA GLN A 250 7.24 -3.99 9.83
C GLN A 250 8.59 -4.12 9.12
N VAL A 251 9.59 -3.35 9.54
CA VAL A 251 10.96 -3.44 9.00
C VAL A 251 11.54 -4.82 9.26
N GLN A 252 11.51 -5.29 10.52
CA GLN A 252 12.03 -6.62 10.87
C GLN A 252 11.35 -7.73 10.07
N LYS A 253 10.00 -7.68 9.98
CA LYS A 253 9.25 -8.65 9.17
C LYS A 253 9.68 -8.62 7.70
N SER A 254 9.87 -7.46 7.13
CA SER A 254 10.24 -7.32 5.72
C SER A 254 11.67 -7.82 5.45
N ILE A 255 12.59 -7.66 6.41
CA ILE A 255 13.94 -8.24 6.36
C ILE A 255 13.86 -9.77 6.32
N GLU A 256 13.14 -10.37 7.27
CA GLU A 256 13.00 -11.83 7.35
C GLU A 256 12.32 -12.41 6.10
N ASP A 257 11.26 -11.73 5.61
CA ASP A 257 10.56 -12.14 4.38
C ASP A 257 11.48 -12.08 3.15
N TYR A 258 12.32 -11.05 3.05
CA TYR A 258 13.29 -10.90 1.95
C TYR A 258 14.37 -11.98 2.02
N ASP A 259 14.98 -12.17 3.19
CA ASP A 259 16.00 -13.21 3.41
C ASP A 259 15.46 -14.62 3.15
N LEU A 260 14.23 -14.90 3.57
CA LEU A 260 13.55 -16.16 3.25
C LEU A 260 13.39 -16.34 1.75
N SER A 261 13.01 -15.28 1.02
CA SER A 261 12.85 -15.35 -0.44
C SER A 261 14.15 -15.68 -1.17
N LEU A 262 15.29 -15.19 -0.66
CA LEU A 262 16.61 -15.50 -1.19
C LEU A 262 16.96 -17.01 -0.99
N LYS A 263 16.69 -17.53 0.21
CA LYS A 263 16.89 -18.95 0.51
C LYS A 263 16.00 -19.85 -0.37
N GLN A 264 14.75 -19.43 -0.58
CA GLN A 264 13.80 -20.14 -1.46
C GLN A 264 14.29 -20.24 -2.90
N ASN A 265 15.03 -19.25 -3.43
CA ASN A 265 15.61 -19.33 -4.78
C ASN A 265 16.53 -20.55 -4.93
N VAL A 266 17.38 -20.82 -3.95
CA VAL A 266 18.29 -21.98 -3.96
C VAL A 266 17.51 -23.28 -3.85
N VAL A 267 16.64 -23.38 -2.83
CA VAL A 267 15.86 -24.60 -2.55
C VAL A 267 14.96 -24.98 -3.73
N PHE A 268 14.28 -24.01 -4.36
CA PHE A 268 13.39 -24.31 -5.49
C PHE A 268 14.16 -24.68 -6.77
N SER A 269 15.39 -24.18 -6.95
CA SER A 269 16.25 -24.64 -8.04
C SER A 269 16.65 -26.09 -7.85
N GLU A 270 17.10 -26.47 -6.66
CA GLU A 270 17.46 -27.86 -6.32
C GLU A 270 16.24 -28.81 -6.42
N ALA A 271 15.09 -28.37 -5.90
CA ALA A 271 13.85 -29.15 -5.97
C ALA A 271 13.38 -29.38 -7.42
N LEU A 272 13.60 -28.42 -8.33
CA LEU A 272 13.32 -28.60 -9.75
C LEU A 272 14.14 -29.74 -10.35
N GLU A 273 15.45 -29.78 -10.09
CA GLU A 273 16.33 -30.82 -10.60
C GLU A 273 15.97 -32.19 -10.02
N GLN A 274 15.75 -32.26 -8.70
CA GLN A 274 15.39 -33.50 -8.00
C GLN A 274 14.05 -34.05 -8.48
N SER A 275 13.04 -33.22 -8.63
CA SER A 275 11.70 -33.66 -9.06
C SER A 275 11.68 -34.06 -10.54
N ALA A 276 12.46 -33.39 -11.39
CA ALA A 276 12.60 -33.77 -12.80
C ALA A 276 13.25 -35.15 -12.95
N GLU A 277 14.29 -35.41 -12.19
CA GLU A 277 14.97 -36.74 -12.21
C GLU A 277 14.10 -37.84 -11.59
N ASN A 278 13.38 -37.52 -10.48
CA ASN A 278 12.42 -38.47 -9.90
C ASN A 278 11.34 -38.85 -10.89
N TYR A 279 10.74 -37.86 -11.57
CA TYR A 279 9.72 -38.10 -12.60
C TYR A 279 10.30 -39.01 -13.74
N ARG A 280 11.52 -38.73 -14.21
CA ARG A 280 12.17 -39.52 -15.24
C ARG A 280 12.32 -40.99 -14.81
N ILE A 281 12.80 -41.24 -13.58
CA ILE A 281 12.99 -42.58 -13.03
C ILE A 281 11.65 -43.30 -12.87
N ILE A 282 10.64 -42.65 -12.30
CA ILE A 282 9.31 -43.25 -12.08
C ILE A 282 8.65 -43.57 -13.42
N LYS A 283 8.75 -42.69 -14.40
CA LYS A 283 8.23 -42.90 -15.73
C LYS A 283 8.88 -44.10 -16.40
N ASP A 284 10.21 -44.24 -16.34
CA ASP A 284 10.94 -45.39 -16.88
C ASP A 284 10.50 -46.69 -16.20
N LYS A 285 10.37 -46.72 -14.87
CA LYS A 285 9.83 -47.86 -14.12
C LYS A 285 8.42 -48.21 -14.53
N TYR A 286 7.54 -47.19 -14.68
CA TYR A 286 6.18 -47.41 -15.11
C TYR A 286 6.09 -48.00 -16.52
N ASP A 287 6.86 -47.48 -17.47
CA ASP A 287 6.92 -47.96 -18.84
C ASP A 287 7.43 -49.42 -18.92
N ASN A 288 8.20 -49.88 -17.89
CA ASN A 288 8.69 -51.27 -17.76
C ASN A 288 7.84 -52.15 -16.81
N GLY A 289 6.69 -51.63 -16.30
CA GLY A 289 5.80 -52.39 -15.41
C GLY A 289 6.31 -52.55 -13.96
N LEU A 290 7.30 -51.75 -13.54
CA LEU A 290 7.95 -51.79 -12.21
C LEU A 290 7.43 -50.70 -11.25
N SER A 291 6.48 -49.90 -11.65
CA SER A 291 5.82 -48.86 -10.84
C SER A 291 4.34 -48.74 -11.23
N ASP A 292 3.51 -48.26 -10.35
CA ASP A 292 2.08 -48.14 -10.61
C ASP A 292 1.68 -46.75 -11.13
N THR A 293 0.39 -46.60 -11.51
CA THR A 293 -0.17 -45.34 -12.03
C THR A 293 -0.17 -44.23 -10.97
N ASN A 294 -0.28 -44.56 -9.67
CA ASN A 294 -0.29 -43.54 -8.62
C ASN A 294 1.06 -42.88 -8.50
N ASP A 295 2.16 -43.71 -8.49
CA ASP A 295 3.55 -43.22 -8.44
C ASP A 295 3.82 -42.27 -9.60
N LEU A 296 3.40 -42.64 -10.83
CA LEU A 296 3.57 -41.81 -12.02
C LEU A 296 2.82 -40.46 -11.92
N LEU A 297 1.56 -40.49 -11.48
CA LEU A 297 0.74 -39.27 -11.36
C LEU A 297 1.25 -38.37 -10.23
N GLU A 298 1.72 -38.95 -9.11
CA GLU A 298 2.30 -38.18 -7.99
C GLU A 298 3.60 -37.51 -8.42
N ALA A 299 4.51 -38.22 -9.06
CA ALA A 299 5.76 -37.65 -9.58
C ALA A 299 5.52 -36.54 -10.62
N ASP A 300 4.48 -36.65 -11.48
CA ASP A 300 4.08 -35.61 -12.43
C ASP A 300 3.60 -34.34 -11.73
N VAL A 301 2.78 -34.49 -10.69
CA VAL A 301 2.29 -33.35 -9.88
C VAL A 301 3.44 -32.67 -9.12
N GLU A 302 4.35 -33.43 -8.53
CA GLU A 302 5.51 -32.90 -7.82
C GLU A 302 6.46 -32.15 -8.76
N GLN A 303 6.74 -32.69 -9.95
CA GLN A 303 7.54 -32.03 -10.98
C GLN A 303 6.89 -30.70 -11.43
N LEU A 304 5.59 -30.70 -11.69
CA LEU A 304 4.86 -29.48 -12.05
C LEU A 304 4.93 -28.43 -10.95
N SER A 305 4.72 -28.84 -9.69
CA SER A 305 4.81 -27.95 -8.53
C SER A 305 6.19 -27.32 -8.42
N SER A 306 7.25 -28.11 -8.56
CA SER A 306 8.64 -27.64 -8.52
C SER A 306 8.96 -26.70 -9.68
N LYS A 307 8.48 -26.97 -10.89
CA LYS A 307 8.61 -26.07 -12.06
C LYS A 307 7.94 -24.72 -11.79
N ILE A 308 6.73 -24.72 -11.26
CA ILE A 308 5.98 -23.50 -10.93
C ILE A 308 6.72 -22.71 -9.86
N ASN A 309 7.13 -23.35 -8.76
CA ASN A 309 7.80 -22.67 -7.65
C ASN A 309 9.12 -22.04 -8.11
N ASN A 310 9.94 -22.76 -8.87
CA ASN A 310 11.19 -22.23 -9.39
C ASN A 310 10.97 -21.07 -10.38
N ALA A 311 10.01 -21.18 -11.28
CA ALA A 311 9.72 -20.12 -12.26
C ALA A 311 9.22 -18.82 -11.61
N LEU A 312 8.56 -18.89 -10.44
CA LEU A 312 8.00 -17.75 -9.77
C LEU A 312 8.89 -17.16 -8.67
N THR A 313 9.97 -17.84 -8.30
CA THR A 313 10.78 -17.48 -7.14
C THR A 313 11.46 -16.11 -7.29
N LYS A 314 12.02 -15.80 -8.48
CA LYS A 314 12.65 -14.49 -8.75
C LYS A 314 11.64 -13.34 -8.65
N ALA A 315 10.41 -13.54 -9.13
CA ALA A 315 9.35 -12.57 -9.01
C ALA A 315 8.89 -12.38 -7.54
N ASN A 316 8.99 -13.43 -6.72
CA ASN A 316 8.79 -13.32 -5.27
C ASN A 316 9.86 -12.46 -4.63
N THR A 317 11.13 -12.72 -4.92
CA THR A 317 12.26 -11.94 -4.38
C THR A 317 12.17 -10.48 -4.81
N PHE A 318 11.83 -10.21 -6.06
CA PHE A 318 11.56 -8.86 -6.56
C PHE A 318 10.48 -8.15 -5.72
N GLN A 319 9.35 -8.80 -5.48
CA GLN A 319 8.28 -8.25 -4.65
C GLN A 319 8.76 -7.96 -3.23
N LYS A 320 9.45 -8.91 -2.58
CA LYS A 320 9.96 -8.76 -1.21
C LYS A 320 11.01 -7.66 -1.08
N TYR A 321 11.83 -7.46 -2.10
CA TYR A 321 12.77 -6.33 -2.19
C TYR A 321 12.04 -4.98 -2.10
N TYR A 322 11.00 -4.77 -2.91
CA TYR A 322 10.25 -3.51 -2.90
C TYR A 322 9.40 -3.33 -1.64
N GLU A 323 8.89 -4.42 -1.05
CA GLU A 323 8.23 -4.38 0.26
C GLU A 323 9.20 -3.91 1.35
N LEU A 324 10.46 -4.35 1.32
CA LEU A 324 11.51 -3.92 2.25
C LEU A 324 11.90 -2.44 2.02
N LEU A 325 12.04 -1.99 0.77
CA LEU A 325 12.26 -0.57 0.46
C LEU A 325 11.11 0.32 0.96
N SER A 326 9.88 -0.15 0.84
CA SER A 326 8.71 0.57 1.36
C SER A 326 8.71 0.61 2.89
N ALA A 327 9.02 -0.49 3.56
CA ALA A 327 9.06 -0.58 5.02
C ALA A 327 10.13 0.36 5.62
N THR A 328 11.25 0.52 4.91
CA THR A 328 12.36 1.41 5.33
C THR A 328 12.23 2.86 4.83
N GLY A 329 11.14 3.19 4.11
CA GLY A 329 10.92 4.54 3.57
C GLY A 329 11.85 4.93 2.43
N GLN A 330 12.44 3.96 1.72
CA GLN A 330 13.40 4.19 0.63
C GLN A 330 12.77 4.05 -0.77
N LEU A 331 11.48 3.70 -0.85
CA LEU A 331 10.81 3.37 -2.12
C LEU A 331 10.84 4.52 -3.12
N SER A 332 10.49 5.73 -2.70
CA SER A 332 10.47 6.93 -3.56
C SER A 332 11.84 7.36 -4.08
N GLN A 333 12.91 7.01 -3.37
CA GLN A 333 14.30 7.33 -3.79
C GLN A 333 14.71 6.46 -4.99
N THR A 334 14.14 5.26 -5.12
CA THR A 334 14.43 4.31 -6.19
C THR A 334 13.75 4.72 -7.51
N PHE A 335 12.58 5.35 -7.42
CA PHE A 335 11.84 5.86 -8.57
C PHE A 335 12.04 7.35 -8.77
N THR A 336 13.30 7.82 -8.84
CA THR A 336 13.57 9.19 -9.30
C THR A 336 13.17 9.25 -10.77
N ILE A 337 11.89 9.54 -11.03
CA ILE A 337 11.43 9.89 -12.36
C ILE A 337 12.20 11.16 -12.72
N SER A 338 13.18 11.01 -13.60
CA SER A 338 13.82 12.12 -14.29
C SER A 338 12.69 12.99 -14.86
N LYS A 339 12.48 14.16 -14.26
CA LYS A 339 11.67 15.20 -14.88
C LYS A 339 12.44 15.67 -16.12
N ASN A 340 12.15 15.09 -17.27
CA ASN A 340 12.41 15.68 -18.57
C ASN A 340 11.18 16.43 -19.02
#